data_f8a095586ba7f61f98a9fe6db29984ad
#
_entry.id   f8a095586ba7f61f98a9fe6db29984ad
#
_cell.length_a   1.000
_cell.length_b   1.000
_cell.length_c   1.000
_cell.angle_alpha   90.00
_cell.angle_beta   90.00
_cell.angle_gamma   90.00
#
_symmetry.space_group_name_H-M   'P 1'
#
loop_
_entity.id
_entity.type
_entity.pdbx_description
1 polymer ?
#
loop_
_entity_poly.entity_id
_entity_poly.type
_entity_poly.pdbx_seq_one_letter_code
_entity_poly.pdbx_strand_id
1 'polypeptide(L)'
;MDTLAWTSCPDCRLVGLCLPHGLHTNEVKQLARIVKNKRPLQTDELLYVQGDECQSLYAVKSGSFRSFIANKDGTEQTIGFYLPGELMGLDSLQYGRFSCSTVALETGAVCEVPLLRLNELCAKIPGLQTQMMRILGKEIASDHDKILLLGHRAAKARMATFLLMLSKRYGALGFSSTVFNLSMRRQDIANFLGLTIETVSRQLAELNKQGVITVKQRGVQINDLELLKALVEHCPVQTPCVK
;
A
#
# COMPACT_ATOMS: atom_id res chain seq x y z
N MET A 1 -8.39 -25.92 14.88
CA MET A 1 -7.08 -25.34 14.49
C MET A 1 -6.98 -25.53 12.98
N ASP A 2 -7.62 -24.65 12.23
CA ASP A 2 -7.58 -24.72 10.77
C ASP A 2 -6.20 -24.23 10.31
N THR A 3 -5.39 -25.17 9.82
CA THR A 3 -4.20 -24.88 9.05
C THR A 3 -4.67 -24.07 7.85
N LEU A 4 -4.45 -22.76 7.87
CA LEU A 4 -4.54 -21.91 6.69
C LEU A 4 -3.72 -22.58 5.59
N ALA A 5 -4.40 -23.29 4.68
CA ALA A 5 -3.77 -24.00 3.58
C ALA A 5 -2.97 -22.98 2.77
N TRP A 6 -1.64 -23.08 2.83
CA TRP A 6 -0.71 -22.21 2.15
C TRP A 6 -0.86 -22.43 0.66
N THR A 7 -1.67 -21.60 0.00
CA THR A 7 -1.82 -21.65 -1.46
C THR A 7 -0.52 -21.19 -2.11
N SER A 8 -0.03 -21.98 -3.06
CA SER A 8 1.13 -21.60 -3.90
C SER A 8 0.75 -20.50 -4.90
N CYS A 9 1.74 -19.85 -5.53
CA CYS A 9 1.47 -18.78 -6.50
C CYS A 9 0.49 -19.20 -7.62
N PRO A 10 0.55 -20.41 -8.21
CA PRO A 10 -0.41 -20.83 -9.25
C PRO A 10 -1.87 -20.81 -8.80
N ASP A 11 -2.13 -21.13 -7.52
CA ASP A 11 -3.47 -21.25 -6.95
C ASP A 11 -3.90 -19.99 -6.16
N CYS A 12 -3.04 -18.98 -6.17
CA CYS A 12 -3.25 -17.76 -5.41
C CYS A 12 -4.24 -16.82 -6.14
N ARG A 13 -5.26 -16.33 -5.41
CA ARG A 13 -6.22 -15.35 -5.95
C ARG A 13 -5.56 -14.04 -6.40
N LEU A 14 -4.35 -13.75 -5.92
CA LEU A 14 -3.60 -12.54 -6.23
C LEU A 14 -2.65 -12.71 -7.43
N VAL A 15 -2.67 -13.86 -8.13
CA VAL A 15 -1.77 -14.13 -9.26
C VAL A 15 -1.83 -13.05 -10.34
N GLY A 16 -3.00 -12.50 -10.60
CA GLY A 16 -3.21 -11.41 -11.57
C GLY A 16 -2.89 -10.00 -11.06
N LEU A 17 -2.48 -9.83 -9.80
CA LEU A 17 -2.22 -8.52 -9.18
C LEU A 17 -0.81 -8.42 -8.59
N CYS A 18 -0.18 -9.56 -8.33
CA CYS A 18 1.11 -9.67 -7.67
C CYS A 18 2.24 -9.91 -8.69
N LEU A 19 3.42 -10.27 -8.20
CA LEU A 19 4.62 -10.55 -8.99
C LEU A 19 4.41 -11.54 -10.16
N PRO A 20 3.56 -12.59 -10.07
CA PRO A 20 3.31 -13.51 -11.19
C PRO A 20 2.49 -12.93 -12.35
N HIS A 21 1.94 -11.71 -12.24
CA HIS A 21 1.06 -11.14 -13.27
C HIS A 21 1.72 -11.11 -14.65
N GLY A 22 1.03 -11.68 -15.66
CA GLY A 22 1.52 -11.73 -17.04
C GLY A 22 2.54 -12.84 -17.34
N LEU A 23 2.86 -13.71 -16.39
CA LEU A 23 3.71 -14.88 -16.60
C LEU A 23 2.93 -16.08 -17.11
N HIS A 24 3.59 -16.93 -17.90
CA HIS A 24 3.03 -18.22 -18.30
C HIS A 24 3.02 -19.22 -17.12
N THR A 25 2.13 -20.21 -17.18
CA THR A 25 1.93 -21.19 -16.09
C THR A 25 3.23 -21.84 -15.60
N ASN A 26 4.17 -22.20 -16.51
CA ASN A 26 5.44 -22.80 -16.15
C ASN A 26 6.37 -21.80 -15.43
N GLU A 27 6.34 -20.52 -15.81
CA GLU A 27 7.11 -19.45 -15.18
C GLU A 27 6.58 -19.15 -13.78
N VAL A 28 5.26 -19.14 -13.61
CA VAL A 28 4.62 -19.02 -12.27
C VAL A 28 5.03 -20.16 -11.36
N LYS A 29 5.11 -21.42 -11.88
CA LYS A 29 5.60 -22.55 -11.10
C LYS A 29 7.07 -22.42 -10.70
N GLN A 30 7.92 -21.85 -11.57
CA GLN A 30 9.32 -21.58 -11.23
C GLN A 30 9.43 -20.50 -10.14
N LEU A 31 8.67 -19.42 -10.26
CA LEU A 31 8.60 -18.38 -9.24
C LEU A 31 8.11 -18.94 -7.90
N ALA A 32 7.09 -19.79 -7.91
CA ALA A 32 6.55 -20.42 -6.70
C ALA A 32 7.60 -21.23 -5.91
N ARG A 33 8.61 -21.79 -6.59
CA ARG A 33 9.69 -22.58 -5.94
C ARG A 33 10.64 -21.72 -5.11
N ILE A 34 10.77 -20.44 -5.41
CA ILE A 34 11.65 -19.52 -4.68
C ILE A 34 10.91 -18.74 -3.59
N VAL A 35 9.59 -18.62 -3.72
CA VAL A 35 8.74 -17.89 -2.75
C VAL A 35 8.60 -18.72 -1.48
N LYS A 36 8.87 -18.09 -0.35
CA LYS A 36 8.68 -18.67 0.99
C LYS A 36 7.47 -18.05 1.66
N ASN A 37 6.72 -18.85 2.39
CA ASN A 37 5.64 -18.36 3.23
C ASN A 37 6.19 -18.04 4.62
N LYS A 38 5.94 -16.82 5.11
CA LYS A 38 6.18 -16.49 6.53
C LYS A 38 4.96 -16.83 7.37
N ARG A 39 5.18 -17.09 8.67
CA ARG A 39 4.07 -17.17 9.62
C ARG A 39 3.23 -15.88 9.57
N PRO A 40 1.93 -15.94 9.86
CA PRO A 40 1.12 -14.73 9.97
C PRO A 40 1.70 -13.78 11.02
N LEU A 41 1.77 -12.49 10.68
CA LEU A 41 2.12 -11.43 11.61
C LEU A 41 0.86 -10.96 12.34
N GLN A 42 1.01 -10.67 13.63
CA GLN A 42 -0.05 -10.09 14.43
C GLN A 42 -0.09 -8.56 14.23
N THR A 43 -1.20 -7.94 14.60
CA THR A 43 -1.31 -6.47 14.63
C THR A 43 -0.15 -5.86 15.42
N ASP A 44 0.44 -4.79 14.91
CA ASP A 44 1.60 -4.08 15.46
C ASP A 44 2.93 -4.87 15.44
N GLU A 45 2.97 -6.05 14.82
CA GLU A 45 4.20 -6.81 14.65
C GLU A 45 5.00 -6.25 13.46
N LEU A 46 6.30 -6.00 13.70
CA LEU A 46 7.24 -5.52 12.67
C LEU A 46 7.60 -6.65 11.70
N LEU A 47 7.54 -6.36 10.42
CA LEU A 47 8.01 -7.26 9.36
C LEU A 47 9.53 -7.10 9.15
N TYR A 48 9.99 -5.86 9.11
CA TYR A 48 11.42 -5.47 9.06
C TYR A 48 11.59 -4.06 9.63
N VAL A 49 12.82 -3.72 9.97
CA VAL A 49 13.20 -2.44 10.58
C VAL A 49 14.11 -1.65 9.63
N GLN A 50 13.99 -0.34 9.67
CA GLN A 50 14.84 0.60 8.94
C GLN A 50 16.32 0.36 9.28
N GLY A 51 17.17 0.24 8.26
CA GLY A 51 18.61 -0.01 8.40
C GLY A 51 18.99 -1.49 8.37
N ASP A 52 18.05 -2.43 8.58
CA ASP A 52 18.32 -3.86 8.46
C ASP A 52 18.74 -4.22 7.03
N GLU A 53 19.58 -5.26 6.89
CA GLU A 53 19.95 -5.81 5.59
C GLU A 53 18.74 -6.41 4.89
N CYS A 54 18.53 -6.04 3.63
CA CYS A 54 17.46 -6.58 2.82
C CYS A 54 17.92 -7.80 2.02
N GLN A 55 17.55 -8.98 2.47
CA GLN A 55 17.79 -10.23 1.75
C GLN A 55 16.58 -10.70 0.93
N SER A 56 15.41 -10.13 1.17
CA SER A 56 14.15 -10.53 0.54
C SER A 56 13.19 -9.35 0.36
N LEU A 57 12.43 -9.37 -0.72
CA LEU A 57 11.22 -8.57 -0.86
C LEU A 57 10.03 -9.32 -0.25
N TYR A 58 8.97 -8.60 0.07
CA TYR A 58 7.78 -9.17 0.67
C TYR A 58 6.53 -8.79 -0.13
N ALA A 59 5.73 -9.78 -0.55
CA ALA A 59 4.43 -9.55 -1.17
C ALA A 59 3.33 -9.76 -0.12
N VAL A 60 2.42 -8.81 0.01
CA VAL A 60 1.27 -8.96 0.90
C VAL A 60 0.34 -10.05 0.38
N LYS A 61 0.08 -11.08 1.18
CA LYS A 61 -0.85 -12.17 0.86
C LYS A 61 -2.23 -11.92 1.45
N SER A 62 -2.30 -11.41 2.67
CA SER A 62 -3.54 -11.03 3.36
C SER A 62 -3.26 -9.98 4.43
N GLY A 63 -4.30 -9.30 4.89
CA GLY A 63 -4.17 -8.17 5.80
C GLY A 63 -3.61 -6.94 5.11
N SER A 64 -3.15 -5.99 5.89
CA SER A 64 -2.58 -4.73 5.40
C SER A 64 -1.39 -4.31 6.27
N PHE A 65 -0.47 -3.56 5.67
CA PHE A 65 0.79 -3.15 6.29
C PHE A 65 0.99 -1.65 6.11
N ARG A 66 1.76 -1.05 7.03
CA ARG A 66 2.19 0.34 7.00
C ARG A 66 3.71 0.41 6.98
N SER A 67 4.28 1.16 6.06
CA SER A 67 5.70 1.54 6.12
C SER A 67 5.86 2.95 6.66
N PHE A 68 6.88 3.15 7.49
CA PHE A 68 7.17 4.42 8.15
C PHE A 68 8.66 4.62 8.34
N ILE A 69 9.05 5.88 8.40
CA ILE A 69 10.39 6.30 8.80
C ILE A 69 10.28 6.86 10.22
N ALA A 70 11.11 6.33 11.11
CA ALA A 70 11.24 6.85 12.47
C ALA A 70 12.37 7.89 12.52
N ASN A 71 12.05 9.08 13.01
CA ASN A 71 13.02 10.14 13.26
C ASN A 71 13.72 9.94 14.61
N LYS A 72 14.86 10.60 14.81
CA LYS A 72 15.65 10.54 16.06
C LYS A 72 14.90 11.07 17.28
N ASP A 73 13.91 11.93 17.09
CA ASP A 73 13.05 12.48 18.13
C ASP A 73 11.87 11.58 18.51
N GLY A 74 11.78 10.38 17.90
CA GLY A 74 10.71 9.42 18.12
C GLY A 74 9.45 9.69 17.30
N THR A 75 9.42 10.72 16.47
CA THR A 75 8.29 10.95 15.56
C THR A 75 8.35 9.97 14.38
N GLU A 76 7.19 9.52 13.92
CA GLU A 76 7.06 8.64 12.77
C GLU A 76 6.39 9.37 11.60
N GLN A 77 6.96 9.21 10.41
CA GLN A 77 6.32 9.61 9.16
C GLN A 77 5.86 8.36 8.41
N THR A 78 4.56 8.17 8.26
CA THR A 78 4.02 7.11 7.41
C THR A 78 4.28 7.45 5.95
N ILE A 79 4.93 6.53 5.23
CA ILE A 79 5.28 6.69 3.82
C ILE A 79 4.41 5.85 2.90
N GLY A 80 3.75 4.79 3.41
CA GLY A 80 2.88 3.96 2.60
C GLY A 80 2.01 3.01 3.39
N PHE A 81 0.91 2.60 2.75
CA PHE A 81 0.06 1.50 3.18
C PHE A 81 0.04 0.46 2.07
N TYR A 82 0.14 -0.81 2.43
CA TYR A 82 0.22 -1.92 1.48
C TYR A 82 -0.96 -2.88 1.69
N LEU A 83 -1.60 -3.23 0.58
CA LEU A 83 -2.74 -4.11 0.47
C LEU A 83 -2.35 -5.44 -0.21
N PRO A 84 -3.19 -6.48 -0.19
CA PRO A 84 -2.90 -7.75 -0.84
C PRO A 84 -2.47 -7.60 -2.30
N GLY A 85 -1.42 -8.33 -2.70
CA GLY A 85 -0.82 -8.27 -4.04
C GLY A 85 0.29 -7.24 -4.22
N GLU A 86 0.49 -6.32 -3.29
CA GLU A 86 1.53 -5.29 -3.38
C GLU A 86 2.85 -5.76 -2.76
N LEU A 87 3.97 -5.27 -3.32
CA LEU A 87 5.32 -5.58 -2.85
C LEU A 87 5.82 -4.51 -1.88
N MET A 88 6.53 -4.95 -0.85
CA MET A 88 7.20 -4.13 0.15
C MET A 88 8.71 -4.36 0.09
N GLY A 89 9.50 -3.34 0.45
CA GLY A 89 10.96 -3.39 0.48
C GLY A 89 11.63 -3.04 -0.85
N LEU A 90 10.90 -2.51 -1.85
CA LEU A 90 11.46 -2.12 -3.15
C LEU A 90 12.50 -1.01 -3.04
N ASP A 91 12.36 -0.13 -2.06
CA ASP A 91 13.28 0.95 -1.70
C ASP A 91 14.67 0.44 -1.29
N SER A 92 14.75 -0.78 -0.76
CA SER A 92 16.00 -1.41 -0.36
C SER A 92 16.91 -1.84 -1.52
N LEU A 93 16.37 -1.93 -2.74
CA LEU A 93 17.11 -2.40 -3.92
C LEU A 93 18.31 -1.51 -4.26
N GLN A 94 18.29 -0.23 -3.84
CA GLN A 94 19.36 0.70 -4.10
C GLN A 94 20.62 0.40 -3.27
N TYR A 95 20.46 0.10 -1.96
CA TYR A 95 21.58 -0.01 -1.02
C TYR A 95 21.64 -1.35 -0.29
N GLY A 96 20.76 -2.29 -0.60
CA GLY A 96 20.68 -3.59 0.08
C GLY A 96 20.24 -3.48 1.56
N ARG A 97 19.66 -2.36 1.96
CA ARG A 97 19.12 -2.11 3.31
C ARG A 97 17.75 -1.45 3.22
N PHE A 98 16.85 -1.78 4.14
CA PHE A 98 15.54 -1.14 4.23
C PHE A 98 15.69 0.34 4.60
N SER A 99 15.10 1.24 3.83
CA SER A 99 15.08 2.67 4.12
C SER A 99 13.98 3.06 5.11
N CYS A 100 13.05 2.15 5.37
CA CYS A 100 11.91 2.32 6.28
C CYS A 100 11.65 1.07 7.10
N SER A 101 10.87 1.20 8.17
CA SER A 101 10.31 0.08 8.93
C SER A 101 8.91 -0.27 8.40
N THR A 102 8.51 -1.54 8.49
CA THR A 102 7.17 -1.97 8.10
C THR A 102 6.51 -2.78 9.21
N VAL A 103 5.25 -2.46 9.49
CA VAL A 103 4.44 -3.04 10.57
C VAL A 103 3.08 -3.52 10.03
N ALA A 104 2.56 -4.62 10.60
CA ALA A 104 1.24 -5.12 10.29
C ALA A 104 0.15 -4.27 10.97
N LEU A 105 -0.86 -3.80 10.21
CA LEU A 105 -1.99 -3.03 10.74
C LEU A 105 -3.10 -3.92 11.31
N GLU A 106 -3.12 -5.16 10.88
CA GLU A 106 -4.04 -6.22 11.29
C GLU A 106 -3.34 -7.57 11.12
N THR A 107 -3.90 -8.64 11.63
CA THR A 107 -3.35 -9.99 11.40
C THR A 107 -3.25 -10.24 9.90
N GLY A 108 -2.04 -10.44 9.41
CA GLY A 108 -1.74 -10.54 7.99
C GLY A 108 -0.66 -11.55 7.67
N ALA A 109 -0.58 -11.94 6.42
CA ALA A 109 0.43 -12.86 5.92
C ALA A 109 1.18 -12.26 4.72
N VAL A 110 2.45 -12.61 4.61
CA VAL A 110 3.32 -12.19 3.50
C VAL A 110 3.99 -13.38 2.85
N CYS A 111 4.25 -13.25 1.55
CA CYS A 111 5.15 -14.11 0.80
C CYS A 111 6.55 -13.46 0.80
N GLU A 112 7.55 -14.18 1.25
CA GLU A 112 8.95 -13.75 1.19
C GLU A 112 9.57 -14.18 -0.13
N VAL A 113 10.20 -13.26 -0.83
CA VAL A 113 10.83 -13.46 -2.14
C VAL A 113 12.33 -13.15 -2.01
N PRO A 114 13.21 -14.16 -1.86
CA PRO A 114 14.65 -13.95 -1.70
C PRO A 114 15.25 -13.24 -2.92
N LEU A 115 15.92 -12.11 -2.71
CA LEU A 115 16.44 -11.23 -3.78
C LEU A 115 17.43 -11.95 -4.70
N LEU A 116 18.35 -12.72 -4.14
CA LEU A 116 19.32 -13.46 -4.94
C LEU A 116 18.62 -14.40 -5.93
N ARG A 117 17.64 -15.16 -5.43
CA ARG A 117 16.88 -16.12 -6.26
C ARG A 117 15.96 -15.42 -7.26
N LEU A 118 15.39 -14.28 -6.87
CA LEU A 118 14.58 -13.45 -7.77
C LEU A 118 15.44 -12.94 -8.94
N ASN A 119 16.63 -12.41 -8.68
CA ASN A 119 17.55 -11.94 -9.71
C ASN A 119 17.99 -13.05 -10.67
N GLU A 120 18.35 -14.23 -10.12
CA GLU A 120 18.67 -15.42 -10.93
C GLU A 120 17.49 -15.82 -11.84
N LEU A 121 16.27 -15.69 -11.35
CA LEU A 121 15.07 -16.06 -12.09
C LEU A 121 14.69 -14.99 -13.13
N CYS A 122 14.84 -13.71 -12.82
CA CYS A 122 14.66 -12.61 -13.78
C CYS A 122 15.60 -12.73 -14.98
N ALA A 123 16.83 -13.16 -14.77
CA ALA A 123 17.78 -13.42 -15.87
C ALA A 123 17.35 -14.56 -16.81
N LYS A 124 16.53 -15.49 -16.33
CA LYS A 124 16.04 -16.65 -17.09
C LYS A 124 14.64 -16.43 -17.68
N ILE A 125 13.84 -15.56 -17.10
CA ILE A 125 12.44 -15.30 -17.43
C ILE A 125 12.28 -13.81 -17.76
N PRO A 126 12.40 -13.40 -19.04
CA PRO A 126 12.26 -12.00 -19.43
C PRO A 126 10.92 -11.38 -19.03
N GLY A 127 9.83 -12.17 -19.03
CA GLY A 127 8.51 -11.75 -18.55
C GLY A 127 8.52 -11.32 -17.08
N LEU A 128 9.27 -12.00 -16.21
CA LEU A 128 9.42 -11.64 -14.80
C LEU A 128 10.20 -10.34 -14.62
N GLN A 129 11.27 -10.15 -15.40
CA GLN A 129 12.03 -8.91 -15.40
C GLN A 129 11.14 -7.72 -15.84
N THR A 130 10.37 -7.91 -16.91
CA THR A 130 9.40 -6.90 -17.38
C THR A 130 8.37 -6.58 -16.31
N GLN A 131 7.86 -7.59 -15.61
CA GLN A 131 6.90 -7.38 -14.51
C GLN A 131 7.54 -6.62 -13.33
N MET A 132 8.79 -6.91 -12.98
CA MET A 132 9.51 -6.14 -11.96
C MET A 132 9.63 -4.66 -12.35
N MET A 133 9.96 -4.34 -13.61
CA MET A 133 10.00 -2.96 -14.09
C MET A 133 8.62 -2.28 -14.02
N ARG A 134 7.54 -3.00 -14.32
CA ARG A 134 6.16 -2.47 -14.18
C ARG A 134 5.83 -2.16 -12.72
N ILE A 135 6.20 -3.04 -11.79
CA ILE A 135 5.97 -2.83 -10.35
C ILE A 135 6.74 -1.60 -9.86
N LEU A 136 8.02 -1.46 -10.23
CA LEU A 136 8.82 -0.27 -9.91
C LEU A 136 8.22 1.00 -10.50
N GLY A 137 7.81 0.97 -11.77
CA GLY A 137 7.13 2.11 -12.41
C GLY A 137 5.82 2.49 -11.72
N LYS A 138 5.04 1.48 -11.26
CA LYS A 138 3.81 1.71 -10.48
C LYS A 138 4.12 2.36 -9.12
N GLU A 139 5.20 1.94 -8.45
CA GLU A 139 5.61 2.55 -7.17
C GLU A 139 6.02 4.00 -7.36
N ILE A 140 6.83 4.31 -8.38
CA ILE A 140 7.22 5.69 -8.73
C ILE A 140 5.98 6.55 -9.01
N ALA A 141 5.02 6.05 -9.81
CA ALA A 141 3.78 6.77 -10.07
C ALA A 141 2.95 7.01 -8.80
N SER A 142 2.90 5.99 -7.90
CA SER A 142 2.25 6.13 -6.59
C SER A 142 2.93 7.18 -5.71
N ASP A 143 4.25 7.30 -5.77
CA ASP A 143 5.00 8.32 -5.03
C ASP A 143 4.72 9.73 -5.58
N HIS A 144 4.58 9.89 -6.90
CA HIS A 144 4.12 11.14 -7.50
C HIS A 144 2.72 11.52 -7.01
N ASP A 145 1.79 10.56 -6.96
CA ASP A 145 0.44 10.79 -6.42
C ASP A 145 0.48 11.21 -4.95
N LYS A 146 1.37 10.64 -4.13
CA LYS A 146 1.58 11.05 -2.72
C LYS A 146 2.14 12.47 -2.62
N ILE A 147 3.10 12.84 -3.47
CA ILE A 147 3.66 14.20 -3.50
C ILE A 147 2.56 15.19 -3.85
N LEU A 148 1.74 14.91 -4.87
CA LEU A 148 0.59 15.74 -5.24
C LEU A 148 -0.44 15.84 -4.10
N LEU A 149 -0.75 14.71 -3.45
CA LEU A 149 -1.64 14.69 -2.29
C LEU A 149 -1.15 15.62 -1.18
N LEU A 150 0.13 15.54 -0.82
CA LEU A 150 0.73 16.40 0.21
C LEU A 150 0.83 17.86 -0.22
N GLY A 151 0.93 18.12 -1.53
CA GLY A 151 0.93 19.45 -2.14
C GLY A 151 -0.42 20.20 -2.03
N HIS A 152 -1.53 19.47 -1.84
CA HIS A 152 -2.83 20.11 -1.60
C HIS A 152 -2.84 20.89 -0.29
N ARG A 153 -3.25 22.15 -0.32
CA ARG A 153 -3.30 23.01 0.87
C ARG A 153 -4.45 22.65 1.81
N ALA A 154 -5.60 22.24 1.26
CA ALA A 154 -6.80 21.95 2.03
C ALA A 154 -6.78 20.53 2.59
N ALA A 155 -6.92 20.39 3.92
CA ALA A 155 -7.02 19.11 4.60
C ALA A 155 -8.17 18.23 4.06
N LYS A 156 -9.27 18.86 3.63
CA LYS A 156 -10.42 18.18 3.04
C LYS A 156 -10.06 17.51 1.71
N ALA A 157 -9.32 18.20 0.84
CA ALA A 157 -8.85 17.65 -0.43
C ALA A 157 -7.87 16.48 -0.20
N ARG A 158 -6.94 16.59 0.77
CA ARG A 158 -6.05 15.49 1.15
C ARG A 158 -6.84 14.25 1.60
N MET A 159 -7.85 14.45 2.44
CA MET A 159 -8.71 13.36 2.91
C MET A 159 -9.52 12.74 1.76
N ALA A 160 -10.11 13.54 0.87
CA ALA A 160 -10.84 13.06 -0.30
C ALA A 160 -9.91 12.25 -1.24
N THR A 161 -8.71 12.75 -1.54
CA THR A 161 -7.71 12.04 -2.35
C THR A 161 -7.33 10.71 -1.72
N PHE A 162 -7.10 10.66 -0.41
CA PHE A 162 -6.79 9.44 0.32
C PHE A 162 -7.90 8.38 0.21
N LEU A 163 -9.16 8.79 0.37
CA LEU A 163 -10.31 7.88 0.23
C LEU A 163 -10.47 7.39 -1.21
N LEU A 164 -10.25 8.24 -2.20
CA LEU A 164 -10.26 7.86 -3.62
C LEU A 164 -9.13 6.87 -3.97
N MET A 165 -7.92 7.09 -3.41
CA MET A 165 -6.81 6.13 -3.54
C MET A 165 -7.20 4.75 -3.01
N LEU A 166 -7.76 4.66 -1.81
CA LEU A 166 -8.20 3.39 -1.23
C LEU A 166 -9.32 2.76 -2.05
N SER A 167 -10.34 3.54 -2.45
CA SER A 167 -11.44 3.12 -3.32
C SER A 167 -10.92 2.42 -4.59
N LYS A 168 -9.99 3.06 -5.31
CA LYS A 168 -9.37 2.51 -6.51
C LYS A 168 -8.61 1.20 -6.23
N ARG A 169 -7.85 1.13 -5.13
CA ARG A 169 -7.06 -0.04 -4.76
C ARG A 169 -7.94 -1.22 -4.33
N TYR A 170 -8.98 -0.99 -3.52
CA TYR A 170 -9.95 -2.04 -3.17
C TYR A 170 -10.72 -2.54 -4.38
N GLY A 171 -11.12 -1.64 -5.29
CA GLY A 171 -11.74 -2.03 -6.56
C GLY A 171 -10.84 -2.92 -7.42
N ALA A 172 -9.55 -2.61 -7.52
CA ALA A 172 -8.57 -3.43 -8.23
C ALA A 172 -8.38 -4.83 -7.62
N LEU A 173 -8.62 -4.98 -6.31
CA LEU A 173 -8.60 -6.26 -5.60
C LEU A 173 -9.89 -7.09 -5.80
N GLY A 174 -10.88 -6.56 -6.54
CA GLY A 174 -12.19 -7.19 -6.71
C GLY A 174 -13.13 -7.01 -5.52
N PHE A 175 -12.79 -6.13 -4.56
CA PHE A 175 -13.69 -5.71 -3.49
C PHE A 175 -14.54 -4.51 -3.91
N SER A 176 -15.48 -4.12 -3.04
CA SER A 176 -16.23 -2.90 -3.26
C SER A 176 -15.31 -1.68 -3.29
N SER A 177 -15.41 -0.87 -4.34
CA SER A 177 -14.71 0.42 -4.42
C SER A 177 -15.37 1.51 -3.58
N THR A 178 -16.62 1.29 -3.14
CA THR A 178 -17.40 2.28 -2.38
C THR A 178 -17.60 1.90 -0.92
N VAL A 179 -17.38 0.63 -0.54
CA VAL A 179 -17.54 0.15 0.84
C VAL A 179 -16.30 -0.62 1.26
N PHE A 180 -15.55 -0.11 2.22
CA PHE A 180 -14.33 -0.74 2.71
C PHE A 180 -14.02 -0.33 4.17
N ASN A 181 -13.14 -1.09 4.81
CA ASN A 181 -12.67 -0.80 6.15
C ASN A 181 -11.31 -0.10 6.11
N LEU A 182 -11.12 0.89 6.96
CA LEU A 182 -9.82 1.49 7.24
C LEU A 182 -9.09 0.62 8.27
N SER A 183 -8.12 -0.17 7.83
CA SER A 183 -7.27 -0.96 8.74
C SER A 183 -6.33 -0.08 9.55
N MET A 184 -5.91 1.07 8.98
CA MET A 184 -5.03 2.05 9.61
C MET A 184 -5.76 2.86 10.68
N ARG A 185 -5.04 3.20 11.75
CA ARG A 185 -5.52 4.09 12.83
C ARG A 185 -5.59 5.53 12.35
N ARG A 186 -6.36 6.36 13.02
CA ARG A 186 -6.43 7.82 12.73
C ARG A 186 -5.05 8.48 12.80
N GLN A 187 -4.20 8.04 13.72
CA GLN A 187 -2.81 8.48 13.81
C GLN A 187 -2.00 8.15 12.56
N ASP A 188 -2.13 6.92 12.04
CA ASP A 188 -1.42 6.49 10.83
C ASP A 188 -1.83 7.32 9.61
N ILE A 189 -3.15 7.59 9.50
CA ILE A 189 -3.71 8.45 8.44
C ILE A 189 -3.21 9.89 8.60
N ALA A 190 -3.18 10.41 9.83
CA ALA A 190 -2.68 11.76 10.12
C ALA A 190 -1.21 11.89 9.72
N ASN A 191 -0.37 10.94 10.11
CA ASN A 191 1.04 10.89 9.75
C ASN A 191 1.25 10.76 8.23
N PHE A 192 0.39 10.01 7.54
CA PHE A 192 0.45 9.85 6.08
C PHE A 192 0.06 11.14 5.34
N LEU A 193 -0.96 11.85 5.84
CA LEU A 193 -1.51 13.06 5.20
C LEU A 193 -0.79 14.36 5.63
N GLY A 194 0.14 14.29 6.58
CA GLY A 194 0.74 15.50 7.18
C GLY A 194 -0.31 16.37 7.87
N LEU A 195 -1.20 15.74 8.64
CA LEU A 195 -2.29 16.37 9.40
C LEU A 195 -2.21 15.97 10.87
N THR A 196 -3.00 16.63 11.72
CA THR A 196 -3.22 16.17 13.10
C THR A 196 -4.38 15.16 13.16
N ILE A 197 -4.42 14.34 14.22
CA ILE A 197 -5.49 13.35 14.44
C ILE A 197 -6.86 14.04 14.49
N GLU A 198 -6.92 15.18 15.16
CA GLU A 198 -8.13 16.01 15.31
C GLU A 198 -8.61 16.48 13.94
N THR A 199 -7.68 16.92 13.08
CA THR A 199 -7.99 17.33 11.71
C THR A 199 -8.53 16.18 10.88
N VAL A 200 -7.90 15.00 10.93
CA VAL A 200 -8.40 13.80 10.26
C VAL A 200 -9.81 13.46 10.73
N SER A 201 -10.04 13.43 12.05
CA SER A 201 -11.34 13.13 12.63
C SER A 201 -12.40 14.16 12.22
N ARG A 202 -12.06 15.44 12.24
CA ARG A 202 -12.95 16.53 11.81
C ARG A 202 -13.30 16.44 10.33
N GLN A 203 -12.32 16.15 9.45
CA GLN A 203 -12.59 16.04 8.01
C GLN A 203 -13.51 14.84 7.69
N LEU A 204 -13.31 13.69 8.34
CA LEU A 204 -14.19 12.55 8.17
C LEU A 204 -15.62 12.84 8.68
N ALA A 205 -15.75 13.50 9.84
CA ALA A 205 -17.06 13.93 10.36
C ALA A 205 -17.75 14.93 9.44
N GLU A 206 -17.01 15.86 8.86
CA GLU A 206 -17.55 16.86 7.91
C GLU A 206 -18.05 16.21 6.62
N LEU A 207 -17.25 15.32 6.00
CA LEU A 207 -17.66 14.56 4.82
C LEU A 207 -18.89 13.68 5.09
N ASN A 208 -18.96 13.08 6.29
CA ASN A 208 -20.12 12.31 6.74
C ASN A 208 -21.37 13.20 6.91
N LYS A 209 -21.23 14.39 7.53
CA LYS A 209 -22.34 15.35 7.69
C LYS A 209 -22.85 15.87 6.36
N GLN A 210 -21.98 16.02 5.36
CA GLN A 210 -22.33 16.43 4.00
C GLN A 210 -22.95 15.29 3.17
N GLY A 211 -23.05 14.08 3.72
CA GLY A 211 -23.60 12.91 3.02
C GLY A 211 -22.67 12.32 1.94
N VAL A 212 -21.46 12.88 1.75
CA VAL A 212 -20.50 12.39 0.74
C VAL A 212 -20.01 10.96 1.08
N ILE A 213 -19.80 10.71 2.37
CA ILE A 213 -19.44 9.39 2.90
C ILE A 213 -20.31 9.05 4.11
N THR A 214 -20.36 7.76 4.45
CA THR A 214 -20.88 7.29 5.74
C THR A 214 -19.73 6.60 6.48
N VAL A 215 -19.44 7.02 7.72
CA VAL A 215 -18.39 6.44 8.55
C VAL A 215 -19.01 5.76 9.76
N LYS A 216 -18.76 4.45 9.94
CA LYS A 216 -19.16 3.66 11.11
C LYS A 216 -17.92 2.94 11.64
N GLN A 217 -17.40 3.37 12.79
CA GLN A 217 -16.14 2.83 13.37
C GLN A 217 -14.96 2.89 12.39
N ARG A 218 -14.55 1.74 11.83
CA ARG A 218 -13.52 1.62 10.79
C ARG A 218 -14.11 1.53 9.37
N GLY A 219 -15.42 1.29 9.26
CA GLY A 219 -16.09 1.18 7.98
C GLY A 219 -16.31 2.56 7.35
N VAL A 220 -16.02 2.65 6.06
CA VAL A 220 -16.30 3.82 5.21
C VAL A 220 -17.13 3.35 4.04
N GLN A 221 -18.22 4.07 3.78
CA GLN A 221 -19.02 3.94 2.58
C GLN A 221 -19.00 5.28 1.85
N ILE A 222 -18.55 5.29 0.61
CA ILE A 222 -18.62 6.45 -0.30
C ILE A 222 -20.03 6.46 -0.90
N ASN A 223 -20.82 7.48 -0.57
CA ASN A 223 -22.21 7.63 -1.04
C ASN A 223 -22.25 8.41 -2.36
N ASP A 224 -21.35 9.38 -2.52
CA ASP A 224 -21.25 10.23 -3.73
C ASP A 224 -19.79 10.30 -4.19
N LEU A 225 -19.45 9.45 -5.17
CA LEU A 225 -18.11 9.37 -5.71
C LEU A 225 -17.74 10.62 -6.55
N GLU A 226 -18.71 11.19 -7.26
CA GLU A 226 -18.47 12.35 -8.11
C GLU A 226 -18.25 13.61 -7.27
N LEU A 227 -19.02 13.79 -6.21
CA LEU A 227 -18.79 14.89 -5.27
C LEU A 227 -17.43 14.72 -4.56
N LEU A 228 -17.05 13.49 -4.20
CA LEU A 228 -15.74 13.23 -3.61
C LEU A 228 -14.58 13.58 -4.56
N LYS A 229 -14.71 13.31 -5.86
CA LYS A 229 -13.75 13.70 -6.91
C LYS A 229 -13.71 15.24 -7.07
N ALA A 230 -14.86 15.89 -7.12
CA ALA A 230 -14.95 17.35 -7.25
C ALA A 230 -14.24 18.09 -6.10
N LEU A 231 -14.19 17.51 -4.89
CA LEU A 231 -13.44 18.09 -3.76
C LEU A 231 -11.92 18.12 -3.97
N VAL A 232 -11.40 17.28 -4.86
CA VAL A 232 -9.97 17.26 -5.24
C VAL A 232 -9.69 18.27 -6.34
N GLU A 233 -10.55 18.35 -7.36
CA GLU A 233 -10.39 19.21 -8.55
C GLU A 233 -10.55 20.69 -8.24
N HIS A 234 -11.44 21.05 -7.32
CA HIS A 234 -11.72 22.44 -6.95
C HIS A 234 -10.73 23.04 -5.93
N CYS A 235 -9.62 22.36 -5.65
CA CYS A 235 -8.51 22.93 -4.87
C CYS A 235 -7.44 23.47 -5.84
N PRO A 236 -7.49 24.76 -6.26
CA PRO A 236 -6.55 25.28 -7.23
C PRO A 236 -5.15 25.19 -6.65
N VAL A 237 -4.30 24.41 -7.29
CA VAL A 237 -2.85 24.58 -7.20
C VAL A 237 -2.61 25.99 -7.73
N GLN A 238 -2.49 26.98 -6.86
CA GLN A 238 -2.01 28.28 -7.28
C GLN A 238 -0.58 28.06 -7.78
N THR A 239 -0.44 28.00 -9.09
CA THR A 239 0.83 28.11 -9.77
C THR A 239 1.48 29.39 -9.23
N PRO A 240 2.69 29.36 -8.64
CA PRO A 240 3.39 30.59 -8.33
C PRO A 240 3.62 31.32 -9.64
N CYS A 241 3.04 32.50 -9.79
CA CYS A 241 3.43 33.44 -10.84
C CYS A 241 4.92 33.69 -10.68
N VAL A 242 5.73 33.06 -11.52
CA VAL A 242 7.12 33.48 -11.74
C VAL A 242 7.02 34.84 -12.41
N LYS A 243 7.39 35.90 -11.67
CA LYS A 243 7.72 37.22 -12.25
C LYS A 243 9.16 37.19 -12.71
#